data_d961bc8b5e272205806b171ea9dc02dd
#
_entry.id   d961bc8b5e272205806b171ea9dc02dd
#
_cell.length_a   1.000
_cell.length_b   1.000
_cell.length_c   1.000
_cell.angle_alpha   90.00
_cell.angle_beta   90.00
_cell.angle_gamma   90.00
#
_symmetry.space_group_name_H-M   'P 1'
#
loop_
_entity.id
_entity.type
_entity.pdbx_description
1 polymer ?
#
loop_
_entity_poly.entity_id
_entity_poly.type
_entity_poly.pdbx_seq_one_letter_code
_entity_poly.pdbx_strand_id
1 'polypeptide(L)'
;MPDGVRGRTVLIAGATSSSGLAAAHALADAGALVIAVGRDAAKLDALAAAVPPARTAECDLGAEADVRALADTLRADGVRVDGILHLVGGWRGGGGLAGQSDADYRALEVGLTALRHVTRAFWDGLLASDAARCAIVSSTAVARPLAGGANYAAVKAAEEAWARAMAQGFAKDARDEAREVRAASVVFRVRALAGLETVLAERFTGLWDAEAAAINDTVVQIDAA
;
A
#
# COMPACT_ATOMS: atom_id res chain seq x y z
N MET A 1 10.76 -23.55 3.20
CA MET A 1 9.93 -22.71 2.32
C MET A 1 9.29 -21.65 3.18
N PRO A 2 9.36 -20.37 2.82
CA PRO A 2 8.57 -19.39 3.55
C PRO A 2 7.09 -19.80 3.50
N ASP A 3 6.37 -19.64 4.63
CA ASP A 3 4.95 -20.03 4.72
C ASP A 3 4.02 -19.12 3.91
N GLY A 4 4.56 -18.37 2.96
CA GLY A 4 3.83 -17.38 2.17
C GLY A 4 3.18 -16.32 3.05
N VAL A 5 2.03 -15.80 2.61
CA VAL A 5 1.24 -14.79 3.34
C VAL A 5 0.30 -15.39 4.39
N ARG A 6 0.19 -16.71 4.47
CA ARG A 6 -0.72 -17.42 5.39
C ARG A 6 -0.49 -17.01 6.84
N GLY A 7 -1.58 -16.66 7.53
CA GLY A 7 -1.56 -16.25 8.94
C GLY A 7 -0.98 -14.84 9.17
N ARG A 8 -0.55 -14.12 8.14
CA ARG A 8 -0.09 -12.74 8.24
C ARG A 8 -1.27 -11.77 8.24
N THR A 9 -1.15 -10.70 8.99
CA THR A 9 -2.15 -9.63 8.97
C THR A 9 -1.76 -8.56 7.97
N VAL A 10 -2.62 -8.32 6.99
CA VAL A 10 -2.37 -7.37 5.90
C VAL A 10 -3.42 -6.26 5.91
N LEU A 11 -2.96 -5.02 6.01
CA LEU A 11 -3.78 -3.83 5.90
C LEU A 11 -3.80 -3.33 4.45
N ILE A 12 -5.00 -3.21 3.87
CA ILE A 12 -5.23 -2.60 2.56
C ILE A 12 -5.72 -1.17 2.77
N ALA A 13 -4.86 -0.20 2.53
CA ALA A 13 -5.18 1.23 2.59
C ALA A 13 -5.84 1.68 1.29
N GLY A 14 -7.13 2.07 1.32
CA GLY A 14 -7.94 2.37 0.14
C GLY A 14 -8.64 1.13 -0.44
N ALA A 15 -9.09 0.23 0.41
CA ALA A 15 -9.64 -1.08 0.06
C ALA A 15 -10.95 -1.04 -0.74
N THR A 16 -11.67 0.09 -0.76
CA THR A 16 -12.98 0.21 -1.41
C THR A 16 -12.93 0.38 -2.93
N SER A 17 -11.75 0.29 -3.53
CA SER A 17 -11.55 0.26 -4.99
C SER A 17 -11.64 -1.17 -5.55
N SER A 18 -11.78 -1.31 -6.88
CA SER A 18 -11.71 -2.64 -7.53
C SER A 18 -10.41 -3.38 -7.24
N SER A 19 -9.29 -2.67 -7.21
CA SER A 19 -7.99 -3.25 -6.83
C SER A 19 -7.94 -3.67 -5.37
N GLY A 20 -8.59 -2.90 -4.48
CA GLY A 20 -8.69 -3.25 -3.05
C GLY A 20 -9.51 -4.52 -2.83
N LEU A 21 -10.64 -4.66 -3.54
CA LEU A 21 -11.46 -5.87 -3.50
C LEU A 21 -10.71 -7.09 -4.04
N ALA A 22 -10.03 -6.95 -5.19
CA ALA A 22 -9.24 -8.04 -5.77
C ALA A 22 -8.10 -8.47 -4.82
N ALA A 23 -7.41 -7.51 -4.21
CA ALA A 23 -6.36 -7.80 -3.22
C ALA A 23 -6.91 -8.48 -1.96
N ALA A 24 -8.09 -8.04 -1.48
CA ALA A 24 -8.72 -8.66 -0.33
C ALA A 24 -9.08 -10.13 -0.59
N HIS A 25 -9.63 -10.45 -1.77
CA HIS A 25 -9.88 -11.83 -2.18
C HIS A 25 -8.60 -12.65 -2.24
N ALA A 26 -7.61 -12.22 -3.00
CA ALA A 26 -6.35 -12.96 -3.17
C ALA A 26 -5.63 -13.23 -1.85
N LEU A 27 -5.60 -12.24 -0.94
CA LEU A 27 -5.01 -12.38 0.38
C LEU A 27 -5.80 -13.36 1.26
N ALA A 28 -7.14 -13.25 1.29
CA ALA A 28 -7.99 -14.15 2.07
C ALA A 28 -7.89 -15.59 1.56
N ASP A 29 -7.91 -15.81 0.25
CA ASP A 29 -7.76 -17.13 -0.39
C ASP A 29 -6.39 -17.74 -0.07
N ALA A 30 -5.34 -16.92 0.02
CA ALA A 30 -4.01 -17.35 0.46
C ALA A 30 -3.89 -17.56 1.98
N GLY A 31 -4.94 -17.28 2.75
CA GLY A 31 -5.01 -17.50 4.20
C GLY A 31 -4.45 -16.36 5.04
N ALA A 32 -4.35 -15.14 4.49
CA ALA A 32 -4.02 -13.95 5.25
C ALA A 32 -5.22 -13.44 6.06
N LEU A 33 -4.94 -12.70 7.13
CA LEU A 33 -5.92 -11.92 7.88
C LEU A 33 -5.98 -10.51 7.26
N VAL A 34 -7.10 -10.18 6.62
CA VAL A 34 -7.26 -8.92 5.88
C VAL A 34 -7.88 -7.84 6.77
N ILE A 35 -7.27 -6.66 6.80
CA ILE A 35 -7.84 -5.43 7.35
C ILE A 35 -8.08 -4.47 6.19
N ALA A 36 -9.33 -4.33 5.76
CA ALA A 36 -9.73 -3.45 4.68
C ALA A 36 -10.10 -2.07 5.22
N VAL A 37 -9.34 -1.04 4.83
CA VAL A 37 -9.51 0.32 5.34
C VAL A 37 -9.97 1.27 4.24
N GLY A 38 -10.99 2.07 4.52
CA GLY A 38 -11.56 3.05 3.61
C GLY A 38 -12.48 4.05 4.31
N ARG A 39 -13.04 4.99 3.55
CA ARG A 39 -13.92 6.05 4.06
C ARG A 39 -15.41 5.81 3.82
N ASP A 40 -15.74 4.83 3.00
CA ASP A 40 -17.11 4.56 2.56
C ASP A 40 -17.61 3.30 3.26
N ALA A 41 -18.41 3.49 4.32
CA ALA A 41 -18.94 2.41 5.14
C ALA A 41 -19.72 1.40 4.30
N ALA A 42 -20.57 1.85 3.37
CA ALA A 42 -21.38 0.95 2.56
C ALA A 42 -20.53 0.04 1.64
N LYS A 43 -19.42 0.60 1.09
CA LYS A 43 -18.49 -0.21 0.31
C LYS A 43 -17.66 -1.15 1.17
N LEU A 44 -17.33 -0.76 2.39
CA LEU A 44 -16.66 -1.65 3.36
C LEU A 44 -17.57 -2.81 3.76
N ASP A 45 -18.85 -2.55 4.00
CA ASP A 45 -19.85 -3.59 4.30
C ASP A 45 -20.00 -4.57 3.13
N ALA A 46 -20.05 -4.04 1.89
CA ALA A 46 -20.09 -4.86 0.69
C ALA A 46 -18.81 -5.71 0.53
N LEU A 47 -17.64 -5.16 0.85
CA LEU A 47 -16.38 -5.90 0.83
C LEU A 47 -16.38 -7.00 1.90
N ALA A 48 -16.81 -6.70 3.14
CA ALA A 48 -16.89 -7.69 4.21
C ALA A 48 -17.83 -8.85 3.85
N ALA A 49 -18.93 -8.55 3.18
CA ALA A 49 -19.86 -9.59 2.69
C ALA A 49 -19.27 -10.44 1.57
N ALA A 50 -18.45 -9.84 0.69
CA ALA A 50 -17.80 -10.53 -0.43
C ALA A 50 -16.57 -11.35 -0.01
N VAL A 51 -15.86 -10.92 1.02
CA VAL A 51 -14.58 -11.51 1.49
C VAL A 51 -14.64 -11.82 2.98
N PRO A 52 -15.47 -12.79 3.42
CA PRO A 52 -15.37 -13.25 4.80
C PRO A 52 -14.07 -14.08 4.95
N PRO A 53 -13.23 -13.86 5.95
CA PRO A 53 -13.39 -13.12 7.20
C PRO A 53 -12.65 -11.76 7.25
N ALA A 54 -12.69 -10.94 6.21
CA ALA A 54 -12.03 -9.64 6.23
C ALA A 54 -12.59 -8.73 7.34
N ARG A 55 -11.70 -8.16 8.16
CA ARG A 55 -12.03 -7.08 9.09
C ARG A 55 -12.05 -5.77 8.32
N THR A 56 -13.09 -4.97 8.48
CA THR A 56 -13.19 -3.63 7.87
C THR A 56 -13.00 -2.54 8.92
N ALA A 57 -12.45 -1.40 8.51
CA ALA A 57 -12.33 -0.22 9.35
C ALA A 57 -12.63 1.05 8.54
N GLU A 58 -13.61 1.82 9.00
CA GLU A 58 -13.85 3.16 8.47
C GLU A 58 -12.80 4.11 9.04
N CYS A 59 -12.03 4.76 8.16
CA CYS A 59 -10.95 5.66 8.56
C CYS A 59 -10.63 6.63 7.41
N ASP A 60 -10.54 7.93 7.70
CA ASP A 60 -9.92 8.88 6.77
C ASP A 60 -8.39 8.80 6.90
N LEU A 61 -7.77 8.10 5.97
CA LEU A 61 -6.32 7.93 5.93
C LEU A 61 -5.56 9.25 5.68
N GLY A 62 -6.25 10.29 5.21
CA GLY A 62 -5.72 11.65 5.11
C GLY A 62 -5.66 12.38 6.46
N ALA A 63 -6.37 11.92 7.47
CA ALA A 63 -6.40 12.48 8.81
C ALA A 63 -5.48 11.69 9.76
N GLU A 64 -4.41 12.31 10.25
CA GLU A 64 -3.42 11.65 11.12
C GLU A 64 -4.05 11.09 12.41
N ALA A 65 -5.01 11.83 12.99
CA ALA A 65 -5.68 11.42 14.22
C ALA A 65 -6.49 10.13 14.04
N ASP A 66 -7.18 9.99 12.90
CA ASP A 66 -7.99 8.81 12.60
C ASP A 66 -7.10 7.58 12.40
N VAL A 67 -5.98 7.75 11.69
CA VAL A 67 -5.00 6.67 11.48
C VAL A 67 -4.35 6.22 12.79
N ARG A 68 -4.04 7.17 13.69
CA ARG A 68 -3.55 6.84 15.03
C ARG A 68 -4.58 6.05 15.84
N ALA A 69 -5.84 6.52 15.85
CA ALA A 69 -6.91 5.84 16.57
C ALA A 69 -7.11 4.40 16.06
N LEU A 70 -7.05 4.20 14.72
CA LEU A 70 -7.09 2.87 14.12
C LEU A 70 -5.92 2.00 14.60
N ALA A 71 -4.69 2.52 14.57
CA ALA A 71 -3.51 1.78 15.00
C ALA A 71 -3.57 1.42 16.50
N ASP A 72 -4.05 2.35 17.34
CA ASP A 72 -4.21 2.12 18.78
C ASP A 72 -5.28 1.05 19.07
N THR A 73 -6.39 1.08 18.35
CA THR A 73 -7.45 0.07 18.44
C THR A 73 -6.92 -1.32 18.06
N LEU A 74 -6.23 -1.44 16.93
CA LEU A 74 -5.66 -2.71 16.50
C LEU A 74 -4.61 -3.24 17.49
N ARG A 75 -3.79 -2.35 18.04
CA ARG A 75 -2.80 -2.71 19.07
C ARG A 75 -3.47 -3.19 20.36
N ALA A 76 -4.54 -2.52 20.80
CA ALA A 76 -5.32 -2.92 21.98
C ALA A 76 -5.98 -4.29 21.79
N ASP A 77 -6.40 -4.61 20.56
CA ASP A 77 -6.94 -5.92 20.18
C ASP A 77 -5.84 -7.01 20.02
N GLY A 78 -4.57 -6.68 20.25
CA GLY A 78 -3.43 -7.59 20.07
C GLY A 78 -3.10 -7.87 18.59
N VAL A 79 -3.61 -7.07 17.67
CA VAL A 79 -3.41 -7.24 16.23
C VAL A 79 -2.15 -6.50 15.79
N ARG A 80 -1.16 -7.26 15.26
CA ARG A 80 0.01 -6.71 14.60
C ARG A 80 -0.16 -6.77 13.09
N VAL A 81 0.16 -5.68 12.40
CA VAL A 81 0.15 -5.61 10.94
C VAL A 81 1.50 -6.06 10.40
N ASP A 82 1.49 -7.09 9.55
CA ASP A 82 2.65 -7.67 8.88
C ASP A 82 2.81 -7.16 7.43
N GLY A 83 1.77 -6.54 6.87
CA GLY A 83 1.83 -6.03 5.52
C GLY A 83 0.92 -4.83 5.27
N ILE A 84 1.34 -3.95 4.36
CA ILE A 84 0.55 -2.81 3.91
C ILE A 84 0.53 -2.78 2.39
N LEU A 85 -0.66 -2.86 1.79
CA LEU A 85 -0.89 -2.51 0.40
C LEU A 85 -1.54 -1.13 0.34
N HIS A 86 -0.80 -0.14 -0.19
CA HIS A 86 -1.27 1.23 -0.30
C HIS A 86 -1.90 1.48 -1.67
N LEU A 87 -3.22 1.68 -1.69
CA LEU A 87 -4.04 1.92 -2.88
C LEU A 87 -4.74 3.30 -2.86
N VAL A 88 -4.44 4.14 -1.86
CA VAL A 88 -5.00 5.49 -1.81
C VAL A 88 -4.39 6.33 -2.92
N GLY A 89 -5.24 6.92 -3.75
CA GLY A 89 -4.80 7.74 -4.86
C GLY A 89 -5.87 7.85 -5.92
N GLY A 90 -5.50 8.38 -7.04
CA GLY A 90 -6.37 8.58 -8.18
C GLY A 90 -5.57 9.22 -9.30
N TRP A 91 -6.25 9.58 -10.39
CA TRP A 91 -5.67 10.33 -11.49
C TRP A 91 -6.42 11.65 -11.67
N ARG A 92 -5.67 12.71 -11.83
CA ARG A 92 -6.13 14.03 -12.26
C ARG A 92 -5.13 14.58 -13.25
N GLY A 93 -5.58 15.25 -14.29
CA GLY A 93 -4.70 15.85 -15.28
C GLY A 93 -5.46 16.40 -16.47
N GLY A 94 -4.72 16.95 -17.43
CA GLY A 94 -5.20 17.65 -18.61
C GLY A 94 -4.65 19.06 -18.71
N GLY A 95 -5.00 19.78 -19.79
CA GLY A 95 -4.68 21.23 -19.96
C GLY A 95 -3.21 21.60 -20.07
N GLY A 96 -2.30 20.64 -20.27
CA GLY A 96 -0.85 20.90 -20.27
C GLY A 96 -0.34 21.34 -18.89
N LEU A 97 0.85 21.93 -18.83
CA LEU A 97 1.46 22.38 -17.58
C LEU A 97 0.67 23.53 -16.94
N ALA A 98 0.22 24.49 -17.74
CA ALA A 98 -0.57 25.63 -17.27
C ALA A 98 -1.97 25.25 -16.76
N GLY A 99 -2.48 24.09 -17.16
CA GLY A 99 -3.79 23.56 -16.71
C GLY A 99 -3.71 22.71 -15.43
N GLN A 100 -2.53 22.59 -14.81
CA GLN A 100 -2.39 21.84 -13.56
C GLN A 100 -2.89 22.70 -12.38
N SER A 101 -4.14 22.45 -11.96
CA SER A 101 -4.78 23.24 -10.91
C SER A 101 -4.34 22.82 -9.50
N ASP A 102 -4.41 23.76 -8.55
CA ASP A 102 -4.21 23.47 -7.12
C ASP A 102 -5.26 22.50 -6.58
N ALA A 103 -6.49 22.56 -7.09
CA ALA A 103 -7.56 21.66 -6.67
C ALA A 103 -7.23 20.21 -7.04
N ASP A 104 -6.70 19.96 -8.24
CA ASP A 104 -6.25 18.63 -8.66
C ASP A 104 -5.04 18.17 -7.86
N TYR A 105 -4.08 19.08 -7.60
CA TYR A 105 -2.93 18.77 -6.75
C TYR A 105 -3.40 18.34 -5.35
N ARG A 106 -4.29 19.11 -4.70
CA ARG A 106 -4.84 18.78 -3.37
C ARG A 106 -5.56 17.44 -3.35
N ALA A 107 -6.27 17.10 -4.42
CA ALA A 107 -6.93 15.80 -4.53
C ALA A 107 -5.92 14.64 -4.66
N LEU A 108 -4.79 14.86 -5.34
CA LEU A 108 -3.76 13.85 -5.55
C LEU A 108 -2.84 13.68 -4.33
N GLU A 109 -2.46 14.79 -3.65
CA GLU A 109 -1.52 14.74 -2.52
C GLU A 109 -2.05 13.91 -1.33
N VAL A 110 -3.39 13.68 -1.26
CA VAL A 110 -3.99 12.80 -0.26
C VAL A 110 -3.38 11.40 -0.31
N GLY A 111 -2.98 10.92 -1.49
CA GLY A 111 -2.29 9.63 -1.62
C GLY A 111 -0.99 9.58 -0.82
N LEU A 112 -0.12 10.56 -1.01
CA LEU A 112 1.13 10.68 -0.26
C LEU A 112 0.88 10.92 1.24
N THR A 113 -0.08 11.77 1.59
CA THR A 113 -0.43 12.05 2.98
C THR A 113 -0.89 10.79 3.70
N ALA A 114 -1.78 10.02 3.09
CA ALA A 114 -2.25 8.73 3.63
C ALA A 114 -1.11 7.71 3.76
N LEU A 115 -0.23 7.60 2.75
CA LEU A 115 0.95 6.72 2.82
C LEU A 115 1.83 7.05 4.03
N ARG A 116 2.10 8.34 4.25
CA ARG A 116 2.90 8.82 5.37
C ARG A 116 2.26 8.51 6.73
N HIS A 117 0.95 8.75 6.87
CA HIS A 117 0.23 8.51 8.12
C HIS A 117 0.20 7.03 8.45
N VAL A 118 -0.23 6.18 7.49
CA VAL A 118 -0.34 4.74 7.69
C VAL A 118 1.01 4.13 8.04
N THR A 119 2.04 4.40 7.24
CA THR A 119 3.35 3.78 7.46
C THR A 119 4.00 4.21 8.76
N ARG A 120 3.81 5.46 9.21
CA ARG A 120 4.30 5.95 10.51
C ARG A 120 3.54 5.31 11.68
N ALA A 121 2.22 5.19 11.60
CA ALA A 121 1.42 4.64 12.69
C ALA A 121 1.66 3.13 12.92
N PHE A 122 1.99 2.41 11.86
CA PHE A 122 2.25 0.95 11.91
C PHE A 122 3.73 0.59 11.87
N TRP A 123 4.66 1.56 11.90
CA TRP A 123 6.09 1.35 11.70
C TRP A 123 6.69 0.34 12.68
N ASP A 124 6.45 0.50 13.97
CA ASP A 124 7.00 -0.38 15.02
C ASP A 124 6.48 -1.82 14.86
N GLY A 125 5.21 -1.98 14.47
CA GLY A 125 4.64 -3.29 14.17
C GLY A 125 5.28 -3.97 12.96
N LEU A 126 5.60 -3.21 11.92
CA LEU A 126 6.30 -3.70 10.73
C LEU A 126 7.74 -4.11 11.06
N LEU A 127 8.46 -3.35 11.89
CA LEU A 127 9.79 -3.70 12.35
C LEU A 127 9.81 -4.97 13.22
N ALA A 128 8.77 -5.15 14.03
CA ALA A 128 8.61 -6.32 14.90
C ALA A 128 8.11 -7.58 14.16
N SER A 129 7.71 -7.45 12.89
CA SER A 129 7.25 -8.58 12.09
C SER A 129 8.42 -9.43 11.59
N ASP A 130 8.22 -10.76 11.55
CA ASP A 130 9.21 -11.68 10.99
C ASP A 130 9.32 -11.59 9.47
N ALA A 131 8.31 -11.05 8.80
CA ALA A 131 8.23 -10.98 7.35
C ALA A 131 7.33 -9.85 6.88
N ALA A 132 7.67 -8.58 7.22
CA ALA A 132 6.87 -7.45 6.78
C ALA A 132 7.00 -7.19 5.28
N ARG A 133 5.88 -6.89 4.62
CA ARG A 133 5.83 -6.51 3.20
C ARG A 133 4.96 -5.28 3.02
N CYS A 134 5.56 -4.21 2.50
CA CYS A 134 4.85 -3.00 2.14
C CYS A 134 4.94 -2.78 0.63
N ALA A 135 3.83 -2.40 0.02
CA ALA A 135 3.84 -2.03 -1.39
C ALA A 135 2.97 -0.81 -1.66
N ILE A 136 3.41 0.01 -2.60
CA ILE A 136 2.66 1.12 -3.18
C ILE A 136 2.41 0.85 -4.66
N VAL A 137 1.35 1.45 -5.21
CA VAL A 137 1.12 1.50 -6.65
C VAL A 137 1.53 2.86 -7.18
N SER A 138 2.54 2.85 -8.03
CA SER A 138 3.06 4.02 -8.73
C SER A 138 2.77 3.94 -10.24
N SER A 139 3.31 4.86 -10.99
CA SER A 139 3.05 4.99 -12.42
C SER A 139 4.34 5.06 -13.24
N THR A 140 4.29 4.52 -14.46
CA THR A 140 5.33 4.74 -15.47
C THR A 140 5.53 6.22 -15.80
N ALA A 141 4.55 7.08 -15.50
CA ALA A 141 4.65 8.53 -15.63
C ALA A 141 5.76 9.15 -14.76
N VAL A 142 6.21 8.50 -13.69
CA VAL A 142 7.33 8.97 -12.87
C VAL A 142 8.63 9.01 -13.66
N ALA A 143 8.87 8.03 -14.51
CA ALA A 143 10.08 7.98 -15.33
C ALA A 143 10.04 8.95 -16.54
N ARG A 144 8.83 9.26 -17.04
CA ARG A 144 8.64 10.15 -18.20
C ARG A 144 7.37 10.97 -18.02
N PRO A 145 7.39 12.01 -17.18
CA PRO A 145 6.21 12.82 -16.90
C PRO A 145 5.80 13.63 -18.13
N LEU A 146 4.49 13.70 -18.36
CA LEU A 146 3.89 14.55 -19.38
C LEU A 146 3.38 15.83 -18.73
N ALA A 147 3.41 16.94 -19.47
CA ALA A 147 2.98 18.25 -18.98
C ALA A 147 1.53 18.25 -18.43
N GLY A 148 0.61 17.51 -19.08
CA GLY A 148 -0.77 17.39 -18.62
C GLY A 148 -0.98 16.46 -17.42
N GLY A 149 0.05 15.80 -16.94
CA GLY A 149 0.02 14.92 -15.75
C GLY A 149 1.07 15.29 -14.71
N ALA A 150 1.57 16.54 -14.74
CA ALA A 150 2.70 16.95 -13.91
C ALA A 150 2.41 16.81 -12.41
N ASN A 151 1.23 17.26 -11.92
CA ASN A 151 0.82 17.07 -10.53
C ASN A 151 0.80 15.59 -10.13
N TYR A 152 0.21 14.74 -10.97
CA TYR A 152 0.14 13.30 -10.71
C TYR A 152 1.53 12.67 -10.66
N ALA A 153 2.39 12.95 -11.65
CA ALA A 153 3.73 12.39 -11.69
C ALA A 153 4.59 12.86 -10.50
N ALA A 154 4.46 14.13 -10.10
CA ALA A 154 5.17 14.69 -8.95
C ALA A 154 4.74 13.99 -7.64
N VAL A 155 3.45 13.80 -7.41
CA VAL A 155 2.95 13.09 -6.22
C VAL A 155 3.41 11.63 -6.22
N LYS A 156 3.30 10.92 -7.37
CA LYS A 156 3.79 9.54 -7.48
C LYS A 156 5.30 9.41 -7.28
N ALA A 157 6.09 10.37 -7.76
CA ALA A 157 7.52 10.42 -7.48
C ALA A 157 7.81 10.61 -5.98
N ALA A 158 7.04 11.44 -5.29
CA ALA A 158 7.15 11.63 -3.85
C ALA A 158 6.74 10.36 -3.06
N GLU A 159 5.70 9.65 -3.49
CA GLU A 159 5.32 8.35 -2.90
C GLU A 159 6.44 7.31 -3.08
N GLU A 160 7.09 7.24 -4.26
CA GLU A 160 8.24 6.36 -4.47
C GLU A 160 9.44 6.73 -3.60
N ALA A 161 9.72 8.03 -3.43
CA ALA A 161 10.78 8.48 -2.53
C ALA A 161 10.50 8.05 -1.08
N TRP A 162 9.24 8.12 -0.64
CA TRP A 162 8.83 7.65 0.67
C TRP A 162 8.99 6.13 0.82
N ALA A 163 8.58 5.35 -0.18
CA ALA A 163 8.72 3.89 -0.19
C ALA A 163 10.20 3.45 -0.11
N ARG A 164 11.10 4.16 -0.81
CA ARG A 164 12.55 3.93 -0.73
C ARG A 164 13.12 4.29 0.64
N ALA A 165 12.62 5.36 1.27
CA ALA A 165 13.01 5.70 2.64
C ALA A 165 12.57 4.61 3.64
N MET A 166 11.39 4.01 3.45
CA MET A 166 10.96 2.84 4.22
C MET A 166 11.90 1.65 4.02
N ALA A 167 12.26 1.35 2.78
CA ALA A 167 13.18 0.26 2.44
C ALA A 167 14.55 0.45 3.12
N GLN A 168 15.07 1.66 3.09
CA GLN A 168 16.30 2.04 3.80
C GLN A 168 16.15 1.88 5.32
N GLY A 169 14.99 2.27 5.87
CA GLY A 169 14.67 2.10 7.29
C GLY A 169 14.67 0.63 7.73
N PHE A 170 14.06 -0.26 6.94
CA PHE A 170 14.09 -1.70 7.19
C PHE A 170 15.51 -2.28 7.14
N ALA A 171 16.30 -1.88 6.15
CA ALA A 171 17.70 -2.31 6.05
C ALA A 171 18.57 -1.74 7.18
N LYS A 172 18.29 -0.52 7.65
CA LYS A 172 19.00 0.09 8.77
C LYS A 172 18.69 -0.65 10.07
N ASP A 173 17.43 -0.89 10.36
CA ASP A 173 17.00 -1.63 11.55
C ASP A 173 17.62 -3.02 11.63
N ALA A 174 17.63 -3.75 10.50
CA ALA A 174 18.28 -5.06 10.43
C ALA A 174 19.78 -5.00 10.75
N ARG A 175 20.49 -3.96 10.27
CA ARG A 175 21.92 -3.77 10.58
C ARG A 175 22.14 -3.40 12.05
N ASP A 176 21.32 -2.49 12.59
CA ASP A 176 21.43 -2.05 13.98
C ASP A 176 21.22 -3.21 14.98
N GLU A 177 20.30 -4.13 14.62
CA GLU A 177 19.98 -5.33 15.40
C GLU A 177 20.84 -6.56 15.04
N ALA A 178 21.84 -6.40 14.16
CA ALA A 178 22.73 -7.47 13.68
C ALA A 178 21.97 -8.72 13.19
N ARG A 179 20.87 -8.53 12.47
CA ARG A 179 20.01 -9.58 11.92
C ARG A 179 19.80 -9.45 10.41
N GLU A 180 19.26 -10.49 9.80
CA GLU A 180 18.86 -10.45 8.41
C GLU A 180 17.68 -9.48 8.15
N VAL A 181 17.62 -8.95 6.94
CA VAL A 181 16.50 -8.10 6.50
C VAL A 181 15.24 -8.95 6.39
N ARG A 182 14.23 -8.69 7.22
CA ARG A 182 12.96 -9.42 7.28
C ARG A 182 11.79 -8.63 6.68
N ALA A 183 11.99 -7.35 6.44
CA ALA A 183 10.97 -6.43 5.93
C ALA A 183 11.36 -5.91 4.55
N ALA A 184 10.37 -5.69 3.69
CA ALA A 184 10.60 -5.13 2.36
C ALA A 184 9.55 -4.08 2.00
N SER A 185 9.99 -3.03 1.32
CA SER A 185 9.16 -2.02 0.66
C SER A 185 9.35 -2.11 -0.84
N VAL A 186 8.24 -2.29 -1.58
CA VAL A 186 8.22 -2.55 -3.02
C VAL A 186 7.36 -1.50 -3.72
N VAL A 187 7.80 -1.05 -4.89
CA VAL A 187 7.03 -0.15 -5.75
C VAL A 187 6.51 -0.93 -6.96
N PHE A 188 5.19 -1.03 -7.09
CA PHE A 188 4.55 -1.54 -8.30
C PHE A 188 4.28 -0.38 -9.26
N ARG A 189 4.91 -0.38 -10.43
CA ARG A 189 4.65 0.60 -11.49
C ARG A 189 3.69 0.04 -12.51
N VAL A 190 2.66 0.81 -12.82
CA VAL A 190 1.68 0.50 -13.86
C VAL A 190 1.55 1.65 -14.83
N ARG A 191 1.15 1.37 -16.07
CA ARG A 191 0.70 2.42 -16.99
C ARG A 191 -0.72 2.88 -16.65
N ALA A 192 -1.59 1.92 -16.38
CA ALA A 192 -2.95 2.08 -15.88
C ALA A 192 -3.27 0.84 -15.06
N LEU A 193 -4.02 1.00 -13.97
CA LEU A 193 -4.36 -0.12 -13.09
C LEU A 193 -5.61 -0.88 -13.53
N ALA A 194 -6.48 -0.21 -14.31
CA ALA A 194 -7.69 -0.83 -14.82
C ALA A 194 -7.38 -2.06 -15.68
N GLY A 195 -7.96 -3.20 -15.32
CA GLY A 195 -7.71 -4.50 -15.95
C GLY A 195 -6.49 -5.25 -15.41
N LEU A 196 -5.76 -4.67 -14.45
CA LEU A 196 -4.59 -5.30 -13.81
C LEU A 196 -4.83 -5.64 -12.34
N GLU A 197 -6.06 -5.51 -11.84
CA GLU A 197 -6.40 -5.64 -10.43
C GLU A 197 -5.99 -7.01 -9.86
N THR A 198 -6.30 -8.07 -10.60
CA THR A 198 -5.94 -9.45 -10.22
C THR A 198 -4.43 -9.67 -10.26
N VAL A 199 -3.77 -9.18 -11.32
CA VAL A 199 -2.30 -9.30 -11.45
C VAL A 199 -1.59 -8.56 -10.31
N LEU A 200 -2.06 -7.35 -9.96
CA LEU A 200 -1.54 -6.61 -8.80
C LEU A 200 -1.72 -7.41 -7.50
N ALA A 201 -2.92 -7.96 -7.29
CA ALA A 201 -3.25 -8.73 -6.10
C ALA A 201 -2.34 -9.97 -5.95
N GLU A 202 -2.17 -10.74 -7.03
CA GLU A 202 -1.28 -11.91 -7.07
C GLU A 202 0.18 -11.52 -6.83
N ARG A 203 0.67 -10.46 -7.47
CA ARG A 203 2.04 -9.97 -7.29
C ARG A 203 2.30 -9.50 -5.85
N PHE A 204 1.32 -8.83 -5.24
CA PHE A 204 1.46 -8.41 -3.86
C PHE A 204 1.44 -9.61 -2.91
N THR A 205 0.49 -10.53 -3.07
CA THR A 205 0.38 -11.74 -2.25
C THR A 205 1.65 -12.60 -2.35
N GLY A 206 2.25 -12.71 -3.53
CA GLY A 206 3.49 -13.44 -3.77
C GLY A 206 4.76 -12.78 -3.21
N LEU A 207 4.71 -11.57 -2.64
CA LEU A 207 5.90 -10.95 -2.03
C LEU A 207 6.43 -11.75 -0.84
N TRP A 208 5.59 -12.54 -0.17
CA TRP A 208 6.01 -13.39 0.94
C TRP A 208 6.69 -14.70 0.50
N ASP A 209 6.65 -15.02 -0.79
CA ASP A 209 7.35 -16.19 -1.34
C ASP A 209 8.83 -15.89 -1.63
N ALA A 210 9.23 -14.62 -1.52
CA ALA A 210 10.60 -14.17 -1.75
C ALA A 210 11.26 -13.69 -0.44
N GLU A 211 12.58 -13.86 -0.38
CA GLU A 211 13.39 -13.29 0.69
C GLU A 211 13.30 -11.76 0.68
N ALA A 212 13.10 -11.17 1.86
CA ALA A 212 12.94 -9.72 1.99
C ALA A 212 14.14 -8.94 1.43
N ALA A 213 15.35 -9.40 1.67
CA ALA A 213 16.57 -8.77 1.17
C ALA A 213 16.65 -8.72 -0.36
N ALA A 214 16.04 -9.69 -1.05
CA ALA A 214 16.05 -9.75 -2.51
C ALA A 214 15.06 -8.78 -3.16
N ILE A 215 13.97 -8.43 -2.44
CA ILE A 215 12.88 -7.60 -2.99
C ILE A 215 12.79 -6.22 -2.37
N ASN A 216 13.50 -5.95 -1.26
CA ASN A 216 13.49 -4.64 -0.62
C ASN A 216 14.10 -3.57 -1.54
N ASP A 217 13.45 -2.41 -1.64
CA ASP A 217 13.80 -1.30 -2.54
C ASP A 217 13.69 -1.64 -4.04
N THR A 218 12.86 -2.59 -4.40
CA THR A 218 12.65 -2.95 -5.81
C THR A 218 11.48 -2.20 -6.43
N VAL A 219 11.60 -1.96 -7.74
CA VAL A 219 10.51 -1.45 -8.58
C VAL A 219 10.11 -2.56 -9.54
N VAL A 220 8.87 -3.00 -9.43
CA VAL A 220 8.30 -4.06 -10.26
C VAL A 220 7.32 -3.46 -11.25
N GLN A 221 7.55 -3.66 -12.54
CA GLN A 221 6.60 -3.29 -13.58
C GLN A 221 5.46 -4.30 -13.60
N ILE A 222 4.22 -3.82 -13.61
CA ILE A 222 3.03 -4.64 -13.80
C ILE A 222 2.41 -4.28 -15.13
N ASP A 223 2.40 -5.23 -16.03
CA ASP A 223 1.81 -5.16 -17.35
C ASP A 223 0.77 -6.28 -17.53
N ALA A 224 -0.12 -6.15 -18.51
CA ALA A 224 -0.97 -7.25 -18.93
C ALA A 224 -0.09 -8.39 -19.48
N ALA A 225 -0.44 -9.60 -19.12
CA ALA A 225 0.23 -10.81 -19.61
C ALA A 225 0.07 -10.97 -21.11
#